data_2d426ceda0610a6ff03f9674bd9c662d
#
_entry.id   2d426ceda0610a6ff03f9674bd9c662d
#
_cell.length_a   1.000
_cell.length_b   1.000
_cell.length_c   1.000
_cell.angle_alpha   90.00
_cell.angle_beta   90.00
_cell.angle_gamma   90.00
#
_symmetry.space_group_name_H-M   'P 1'
#
loop_
_entity.id
_entity.type
_entity.pdbx_description
1 polymer ?
#
loop_
_entity_poly.entity_id
_entity_poly.type
_entity_poly.pdbx_seq_one_letter_code
_entity_poly.pdbx_strand_id
1 'polypeptide(L)'
;GDVVLFNTGWLELIGKDNKKFLEVEPGIGMEAAKWLADQGIVAFGGDTWASEVYPNPKNDEEFPVNQYLLAKRGVYNLELIDSRPLVRTKTWEFLFVLGQPLYVGSTQVNINPVAIY
;
A
#
# COMPACT_ATOMS: atom_id res chain seq x y z
N GLY A 1 10.16 4.15 11.93
CA GLY A 1 8.78 4.21 12.41
C GLY A 1 7.87 4.92 11.42
N ASP A 2 8.35 5.16 10.18
CA ASP A 2 7.61 5.93 9.18
C ASP A 2 6.55 5.10 8.48
N VAL A 3 5.56 5.79 7.90
CA VAL A 3 4.59 5.24 6.95
C VAL A 3 4.99 5.71 5.55
N VAL A 4 5.11 4.79 4.61
CA VAL A 4 5.50 5.10 3.22
C VAL A 4 4.32 4.84 2.29
N LEU A 5 3.86 5.89 1.60
CA LEU A 5 2.76 5.81 0.65
C LEU A 5 3.25 6.05 -0.78
N PHE A 6 2.79 5.21 -1.71
CA PHE A 6 3.06 5.34 -3.13
C PHE A 6 1.81 5.84 -3.85
N ASN A 7 1.98 6.77 -4.77
CA ASN A 7 0.93 7.16 -5.69
C ASN A 7 1.34 6.77 -7.10
N THR A 8 0.63 5.82 -7.68
CA THR A 8 0.86 5.30 -9.03
C THR A 8 -0.12 5.86 -10.05
N GLY A 9 -1.19 6.50 -9.59
CA GLY A 9 -2.33 6.92 -10.40
C GLY A 9 -3.34 5.80 -10.69
N TRP A 10 -3.15 4.60 -10.13
CA TRP A 10 -3.96 3.43 -10.46
C TRP A 10 -5.43 3.58 -10.09
N LEU A 11 -5.74 4.29 -8.99
CA LEU A 11 -7.12 4.60 -8.60
C LEU A 11 -7.92 5.34 -9.67
N GLU A 12 -7.27 6.01 -10.62
CA GLU A 12 -7.96 6.72 -11.71
C GLU A 12 -8.65 5.79 -12.71
N LEU A 13 -8.32 4.50 -12.68
CA LEU A 13 -8.96 3.48 -13.52
C LEU A 13 -10.35 3.08 -13.02
N ILE A 14 -10.64 3.27 -11.73
CA ILE A 14 -11.95 2.94 -11.16
C ILE A 14 -13.03 3.75 -11.88
N GLY A 15 -14.03 3.03 -12.42
CA GLY A 15 -15.11 3.61 -13.20
C GLY A 15 -14.76 3.92 -14.67
N LYS A 16 -13.49 3.80 -15.08
CA LYS A 16 -13.04 4.00 -16.45
C LYS A 16 -12.64 2.69 -17.13
N ASP A 17 -11.81 1.90 -16.46
CA ASP A 17 -11.36 0.58 -16.91
C ASP A 17 -11.20 -0.35 -15.71
N ASN A 18 -12.33 -0.78 -15.17
CA ASN A 18 -12.36 -1.66 -14.01
C ASN A 18 -11.74 -3.03 -14.29
N LYS A 19 -11.77 -3.48 -15.55
CA LYS A 19 -11.16 -4.74 -15.96
C LYS A 19 -9.65 -4.67 -15.75
N LYS A 20 -8.99 -3.68 -16.33
CA LYS A 20 -7.55 -3.46 -16.17
C LYS A 20 -7.18 -3.23 -14.70
N PHE A 21 -8.01 -2.48 -13.97
CA PHE A 21 -7.77 -2.20 -12.54
C PHE A 21 -7.65 -3.49 -11.70
N LEU A 22 -8.47 -4.51 -12.01
CA LEU A 22 -8.53 -5.77 -11.26
C LEU A 22 -7.56 -6.85 -11.78
N GLU A 23 -7.18 -6.81 -13.05
CA GLU A 23 -6.35 -7.86 -13.66
C GLU A 23 -4.85 -7.72 -13.34
N VAL A 24 -4.39 -6.49 -13.22
CA VAL A 24 -2.97 -6.18 -12.98
C VAL A 24 -2.86 -4.97 -12.07
N GLU A 25 -1.69 -4.75 -11.47
CA GLU A 25 -1.39 -3.49 -10.81
C GLU A 25 0.11 -3.20 -10.73
N PRO A 26 0.49 -1.91 -10.73
CA PRO A 26 1.84 -1.49 -10.34
C PRO A 26 2.01 -1.57 -8.82
N GLY A 27 3.23 -1.71 -8.38
CA GLY A 27 3.55 -1.72 -6.96
C GLY A 27 5.02 -2.01 -6.72
N ILE A 28 5.38 -2.20 -5.46
CA ILE A 28 6.76 -2.51 -5.10
C ILE A 28 7.08 -3.98 -5.34
N GLY A 29 8.34 -4.24 -5.68
CA GLY A 29 8.89 -5.59 -5.75
C GLY A 29 9.63 -5.97 -4.46
N MET A 30 10.09 -7.20 -4.39
CA MET A 30 10.73 -7.77 -3.19
C MET A 30 11.99 -7.02 -2.75
N GLU A 31 12.76 -6.44 -3.69
CA GLU A 31 13.97 -5.68 -3.35
C GLU A 31 13.62 -4.40 -2.59
N ALA A 32 12.64 -3.66 -3.10
CA ALA A 32 12.14 -2.45 -2.43
C ALA A 32 11.51 -2.78 -1.07
N ALA A 33 10.76 -3.87 -0.98
CA ALA A 33 10.16 -4.34 0.27
C ALA A 33 11.22 -4.63 1.35
N LYS A 34 12.30 -5.31 1.00
CA LYS A 34 13.41 -5.58 1.91
C LYS A 34 14.08 -4.30 2.38
N TRP A 35 14.38 -3.42 1.43
CA TRP A 35 15.01 -2.13 1.74
C TRP A 35 14.14 -1.29 2.69
N LEU A 36 12.84 -1.17 2.41
CA LEU A 36 11.88 -0.44 3.26
C LEU A 36 11.81 -1.02 4.68
N ALA A 37 11.72 -2.35 4.78
CA ALA A 37 11.71 -3.02 6.08
C ALA A 37 12.99 -2.76 6.89
N ASP A 38 14.15 -2.71 6.23
CA ASP A 38 15.43 -2.41 6.88
C ASP A 38 15.55 -0.93 7.30
N GLN A 39 14.78 -0.01 6.68
CA GLN A 39 14.62 1.36 7.17
C GLN A 39 13.72 1.46 8.42
N GLY A 40 13.10 0.36 8.85
CA GLY A 40 12.26 0.32 10.04
C GLY A 40 10.91 1.01 9.87
N ILE A 41 10.31 0.96 8.69
CA ILE A 41 8.95 1.45 8.47
C ILE A 41 7.93 0.62 9.26
N VAL A 42 6.81 1.21 9.63
CA VAL A 42 5.72 0.52 10.34
C VAL A 42 4.54 0.19 9.44
N ALA A 43 4.39 0.91 8.33
CA ALA A 43 3.39 0.65 7.32
C ALA A 43 3.87 1.10 5.95
N PHE A 44 3.36 0.44 4.93
CA PHE A 44 3.50 0.84 3.54
C PHE A 44 2.15 0.75 2.85
N GLY A 45 1.97 1.43 1.75
CA GLY A 45 0.75 1.30 0.99
C GLY A 45 0.67 2.22 -0.21
N GLY A 46 -0.48 2.25 -0.84
CA GLY A 46 -0.67 3.05 -2.04
C GLY A 46 -2.09 3.03 -2.57
N ASP A 47 -2.20 3.50 -3.79
CA ASP A 47 -3.46 3.65 -4.51
C ASP A 47 -3.83 2.41 -5.35
N THR A 48 -3.27 1.25 -5.01
CA THR A 48 -3.53 -0.06 -5.61
C THR A 48 -4.15 -1.02 -4.61
N TRP A 49 -4.66 -2.17 -5.08
CA TRP A 49 -5.43 -3.11 -4.25
C TRP A 49 -4.58 -4.14 -3.50
N ALA A 50 -3.27 -4.29 -3.81
CA ALA A 50 -2.34 -5.11 -3.04
C ALA A 50 -1.02 -4.40 -2.71
N SER A 51 -0.80 -3.16 -3.21
CA SER A 51 0.41 -2.36 -3.00
C SER A 51 1.71 -2.98 -3.51
N GLU A 52 1.65 -4.15 -4.16
CA GLU A 52 2.77 -4.82 -4.80
C GLU A 52 2.51 -5.06 -6.28
N VAL A 53 3.56 -5.26 -7.07
CA VAL A 53 3.39 -5.55 -8.50
C VAL A 53 2.64 -6.86 -8.70
N TYR A 54 1.57 -6.82 -9.49
CA TYR A 54 0.78 -8.00 -9.82
C TYR A 54 0.47 -8.06 -11.32
N PRO A 55 0.58 -9.23 -11.98
CA PRO A 55 1.16 -10.47 -11.45
C PRO A 55 2.66 -10.33 -11.14
N ASN A 56 3.15 -11.17 -10.22
CA ASN A 56 4.57 -11.15 -9.86
C ASN A 56 5.43 -11.63 -11.05
N PRO A 57 6.36 -10.80 -11.56
CA PRO A 57 7.12 -11.13 -12.76
C PRO A 57 8.23 -12.18 -12.55
N LYS A 58 8.55 -12.53 -11.32
CA LYS A 58 9.72 -13.35 -10.99
C LYS A 58 9.44 -14.76 -10.48
N ASN A 59 8.25 -15.03 -9.98
CA ASN A 59 7.89 -16.35 -9.42
C ASN A 59 6.39 -16.57 -9.46
N ASP A 60 6.02 -17.86 -9.29
CA ASP A 60 4.62 -18.30 -9.19
C ASP A 60 4.01 -18.04 -7.77
N GLU A 61 4.74 -17.37 -6.88
CA GLU A 61 4.22 -16.99 -5.57
C GLU A 61 3.26 -15.82 -5.69
N GLU A 62 2.07 -16.00 -5.14
CA GLU A 62 1.10 -14.91 -5.03
C GLU A 62 1.45 -14.03 -3.82
N PHE A 63 1.50 -12.72 -4.04
CA PHE A 63 1.71 -11.70 -3.02
C PHE A 63 2.93 -11.90 -2.11
N PRO A 64 4.14 -12.13 -2.68
CA PRO A 64 5.34 -12.38 -1.88
C PRO A 64 5.75 -11.16 -1.03
N VAL A 65 5.48 -9.95 -1.48
CA VAL A 65 5.77 -8.72 -0.73
C VAL A 65 4.89 -8.62 0.50
N ASN A 66 3.59 -8.88 0.36
CA ASN A 66 2.67 -8.94 1.49
C ASN A 66 3.09 -9.99 2.51
N GLN A 67 3.42 -11.19 2.05
CA GLN A 67 3.92 -12.26 2.94
C GLN A 67 5.19 -11.83 3.69
N TYR A 68 6.08 -11.16 3.02
CA TYR A 68 7.32 -10.70 3.63
C TYR A 68 7.08 -9.55 4.61
N LEU A 69 6.44 -8.47 4.17
CA LEU A 69 6.29 -7.27 4.99
C LEU A 69 5.31 -7.49 6.14
N LEU A 70 4.11 -8.00 5.87
CA LEU A 70 3.09 -8.18 6.89
C LEU A 70 3.42 -9.34 7.83
N ALA A 71 3.62 -10.55 7.29
CA ALA A 71 3.75 -11.75 8.12
C ALA A 71 5.14 -11.90 8.77
N LYS A 72 6.23 -11.54 8.08
CA LYS A 72 7.60 -11.74 8.59
C LYS A 72 8.18 -10.52 9.27
N ARG A 73 7.80 -9.32 8.86
CA ARG A 73 8.38 -8.07 9.37
C ARG A 73 7.43 -7.25 10.24
N GLY A 74 6.13 -7.60 10.29
CA GLY A 74 5.12 -6.89 11.09
C GLY A 74 4.81 -5.49 10.57
N VAL A 75 5.01 -5.24 9.29
CA VAL A 75 4.73 -3.97 8.62
C VAL A 75 3.31 -4.01 8.06
N TYR A 76 2.46 -3.04 8.42
CA TYR A 76 1.10 -2.96 7.92
C TYR A 76 1.06 -2.65 6.43
N ASN A 77 0.11 -3.26 5.70
CA ASN A 77 -0.23 -2.91 4.33
C ASN A 77 -1.50 -2.03 4.31
N LEU A 78 -1.41 -0.89 3.61
CA LEU A 78 -2.49 0.10 3.48
C LEU A 78 -2.89 0.18 2.02
N GLU A 79 -4.03 -0.41 1.67
CA GLU A 79 -4.50 -0.54 0.30
C GLU A 79 -5.50 0.56 -0.07
N LEU A 80 -5.57 0.88 -1.36
CA LEU A 80 -6.55 1.83 -1.92
C LEU A 80 -6.53 3.22 -1.27
N ILE A 81 -5.36 3.70 -0.89
CA ILE A 81 -5.19 5.03 -0.27
C ILE A 81 -5.26 6.11 -1.35
N ASP A 82 -6.25 6.98 -1.27
CA ASP A 82 -6.34 8.13 -2.15
C ASP A 82 -5.39 9.25 -1.73
N SER A 83 -4.17 9.19 -2.21
CA SER A 83 -3.14 10.21 -1.96
C SER A 83 -3.09 11.34 -3.01
N ARG A 84 -4.04 11.38 -3.97
CA ARG A 84 -4.11 12.43 -5.00
C ARG A 84 -4.15 13.85 -4.45
N PRO A 85 -4.83 14.15 -3.33
CA PRO A 85 -4.76 15.48 -2.72
C PRO A 85 -3.34 15.89 -2.35
N LEU A 86 -2.56 15.00 -1.76
CA LEU A 86 -1.16 15.24 -1.37
C LEU A 86 -0.27 15.49 -2.59
N VAL A 87 -0.46 14.71 -3.65
CA VAL A 87 0.27 14.90 -4.92
C VAL A 87 -0.02 16.28 -5.51
N ARG A 88 -1.30 16.70 -5.54
CA ARG A 88 -1.68 18.00 -6.07
C ARG A 88 -1.05 19.17 -5.31
N THR A 89 -0.93 19.06 -3.99
CA THR A 89 -0.30 20.06 -3.13
C THR A 89 1.22 19.91 -3.03
N LYS A 90 1.79 18.87 -3.66
CA LYS A 90 3.21 18.51 -3.57
C LYS A 90 3.68 18.32 -2.13
N THR A 91 2.83 17.71 -1.32
CA THR A 91 3.10 17.40 0.09
C THR A 91 3.69 16.01 0.19
N TRP A 92 4.98 15.91 0.47
CA TRP A 92 5.71 14.65 0.51
C TRP A 92 5.99 14.16 1.93
N GLU A 93 5.84 15.03 2.91
CA GLU A 93 6.00 14.73 4.33
C GLU A 93 4.82 15.30 5.11
N PHE A 94 4.24 14.53 6.00
CA PHE A 94 3.05 14.93 6.78
C PHE A 94 2.91 14.05 8.01
N LEU A 95 2.15 14.52 8.99
CA LEU A 95 1.71 13.67 10.10
C LEU A 95 0.63 12.72 9.63
N PHE A 96 0.91 11.41 9.63
CA PHE A 96 -0.06 10.38 9.32
C PHE A 96 -0.80 9.94 10.58
N VAL A 97 -2.12 10.01 10.55
CA VAL A 97 -2.98 9.59 11.67
C VAL A 97 -3.93 8.50 11.19
N LEU A 98 -3.90 7.36 11.85
CA LEU A 98 -4.76 6.22 11.58
C LEU A 98 -5.27 5.60 12.87
N GLY A 99 -6.60 5.60 13.05
CA GLY A 99 -7.30 4.78 14.02
C GLY A 99 -8.03 3.64 13.31
N GLN A 100 -7.80 2.40 13.72
CA GLN A 100 -8.40 1.24 13.08
C GLN A 100 -9.23 0.42 14.07
N PRO A 101 -10.33 -0.22 13.65
CA PRO A 101 -11.04 -1.19 14.47
C PRO A 101 -10.15 -2.40 14.78
N LEU A 102 -10.29 -2.95 15.98
CA LEU A 102 -9.59 -4.17 16.39
C LEU A 102 -10.60 -5.33 16.44
N TYR A 103 -10.81 -5.98 15.31
CA TYR A 103 -11.68 -7.15 15.21
C TYR A 103 -10.90 -8.44 15.44
N VAL A 104 -11.36 -9.27 16.36
CA VAL A 104 -10.76 -10.59 16.61
C VAL A 104 -10.98 -11.49 15.41
N GLY A 105 -9.90 -12.04 14.85
CA GLY A 105 -9.94 -12.95 13.70
C GLY A 105 -10.07 -12.26 12.34
N SER A 106 -10.09 -10.93 12.28
CA SER A 106 -10.07 -10.20 11.00
C SER A 106 -8.65 -10.09 10.46
N THR A 107 -8.50 -10.32 9.17
CA THR A 107 -7.25 -10.09 8.43
C THR A 107 -7.20 -8.70 7.79
N GLN A 108 -8.35 -8.06 7.63
CA GLN A 108 -8.50 -6.73 7.03
C GLN A 108 -9.57 -5.92 7.77
N VAL A 109 -9.43 -4.62 7.76
CA VAL A 109 -10.42 -3.68 8.29
C VAL A 109 -10.51 -2.45 7.39
N ASN A 110 -11.68 -1.83 7.37
CA ASN A 110 -11.83 -0.54 6.72
C ASN A 110 -11.09 0.53 7.52
N ILE A 111 -10.36 1.38 6.81
CA ILE A 111 -9.59 2.46 7.41
C ILE A 111 -9.96 3.81 6.78
N ASN A 112 -9.75 4.87 7.54
CA ASN A 112 -9.91 6.25 7.07
C ASN A 112 -8.74 7.09 7.60
N PRO A 113 -7.57 7.00 6.98
CA PRO A 113 -6.38 7.73 7.41
C PRO A 113 -6.50 9.22 7.14
N VAL A 114 -5.82 10.01 7.98
CA VAL A 114 -5.74 11.48 7.85
C VAL A 114 -4.29 11.90 7.71
N ALA A 115 -4.03 12.79 6.75
CA ALA A 115 -2.76 13.50 6.61
C ALA A 115 -2.91 14.93 7.13
N ILE A 116 -2.05 15.36 8.04
CA ILE A 116 -2.02 16.73 8.59
C ILE A 116 -0.71 17.38 8.16
N TYR A 117 -0.80 18.49 7.42
CA TYR A 117 0.34 19.22 6.87
C TYR A 117 0.07 20.72 6.76
#